data_b4d3a0886bad9b4018adbaab172bed20
#
_entry.id   b4d3a0886bad9b4018adbaab172bed20
#
_cell.length_a   1.000
_cell.length_b   1.000
_cell.length_c   1.000
_cell.angle_alpha   90.00
_cell.angle_beta   90.00
_cell.angle_gamma   90.00
#
_symmetry.space_group_name_H-M   'P 1'
#
loop_
_entity.id
_entity.type
_entity.pdbx_description
1 polymer ?
#
loop_
_entity_poly.entity_id
_entity_poly.type
_entity_poly.pdbx_seq_one_letter_code
_entity_poly.pdbx_strand_id
1 'polypeptide(L)'
;MSVKRMDNVLVVVDDLEAMKAFFLELGLTLEGEATVEGPAVGALIGLSEVKATLVTLRTPDGQGVELDKFHTPVAVRSGPESAPVNALGLRRIMFEVDEIDAVVSRMLKHGADLIGQMNYDDTYQLAYLRGPEGIIVALAEQLK
;
A
#
# COMPACT_ATOMS: atom_id res chain seq x y z
N MET A 1 12.59 -25.88 -4.27
CA MET A 1 12.42 -24.63 -3.55
C MET A 1 10.94 -24.30 -3.40
N SER A 2 10.56 -23.75 -2.29
CA SER A 2 9.15 -23.53 -1.98
C SER A 2 8.65 -22.15 -2.41
N VAL A 3 9.36 -21.06 -2.09
CA VAL A 3 8.93 -19.72 -2.44
C VAL A 3 9.44 -19.37 -3.84
N LYS A 4 8.54 -18.90 -4.71
CA LYS A 4 8.91 -18.46 -6.07
C LYS A 4 9.09 -16.95 -6.15
N ARG A 5 8.19 -16.20 -5.51
CA ARG A 5 8.22 -14.74 -5.53
C ARG A 5 7.22 -14.22 -4.50
N MET A 6 7.32 -12.95 -4.18
CA MET A 6 6.29 -12.30 -3.38
C MET A 6 5.15 -11.91 -4.30
N ASP A 7 3.94 -12.39 -4.01
CA ASP A 7 2.79 -12.14 -4.87
C ASP A 7 2.15 -10.79 -4.58
N ASN A 8 1.78 -10.56 -3.33
CA ASN A 8 1.16 -9.29 -2.94
C ASN A 8 1.31 -9.03 -1.45
N VAL A 9 1.04 -7.79 -1.09
CA VAL A 9 0.90 -7.34 0.29
C VAL A 9 -0.52 -6.84 0.45
N LEU A 10 -1.18 -7.22 1.53
CA LEU A 10 -2.55 -6.79 1.83
C LEU A 10 -2.53 -5.54 2.70
N VAL A 11 -3.32 -4.56 2.30
CA VAL A 11 -3.63 -3.38 3.11
C VAL A 11 -5.14 -3.36 3.34
N VAL A 12 -5.55 -3.44 4.60
CA VAL A 12 -6.96 -3.32 4.96
C VAL A 12 -7.27 -1.84 5.14
N VAL A 13 -8.34 -1.37 4.50
CA VAL A 13 -8.63 0.06 4.41
C VAL A 13 -10.09 0.35 4.78
N ASP A 14 -10.34 1.58 5.23
CA ASP A 14 -11.71 2.07 5.44
C ASP A 14 -12.23 2.78 4.18
N ASP A 15 -11.43 3.65 3.60
CA ASP A 15 -11.80 4.38 2.38
C ASP A 15 -11.10 3.76 1.19
N LEU A 16 -11.76 2.78 0.58
CA LEU A 16 -11.19 2.03 -0.54
C LEU A 16 -10.91 2.93 -1.74
N GLU A 17 -11.81 3.85 -2.05
CA GLU A 17 -11.65 4.72 -3.22
C GLU A 17 -10.47 5.68 -3.04
N ALA A 18 -10.29 6.24 -1.85
CA ALA A 18 -9.16 7.14 -1.59
C ALA A 18 -7.83 6.39 -1.69
N MET A 19 -7.75 5.18 -1.15
CA MET A 19 -6.50 4.40 -1.19
C MET A 19 -6.22 3.92 -2.60
N LYS A 20 -7.24 3.48 -3.33
CA LYS A 20 -7.09 3.09 -4.74
C LYS A 20 -6.56 4.27 -5.57
N ALA A 21 -7.15 5.45 -5.41
CA ALA A 21 -6.71 6.65 -6.12
C ALA A 21 -5.25 6.99 -5.80
N PHE A 22 -4.86 6.85 -4.54
CA PHE A 22 -3.48 7.10 -4.10
C PHE A 22 -2.48 6.22 -4.85
N PHE A 23 -2.74 4.91 -4.90
CA PHE A 23 -1.82 3.98 -5.58
C PHE A 23 -1.85 4.12 -7.09
N LEU A 24 -3.01 4.44 -7.67
CA LEU A 24 -3.09 4.72 -9.12
C LEU A 24 -2.29 5.97 -9.46
N GLU A 25 -2.37 7.01 -8.64
CA GLU A 25 -1.59 8.23 -8.85
C GLU A 25 -0.10 7.98 -8.70
N LEU A 26 0.27 7.08 -7.78
CA LEU A 26 1.67 6.70 -7.60
C LEU A 26 2.23 6.01 -8.85
N GLY A 27 1.39 5.31 -9.62
CA GLY A 27 1.79 4.69 -10.86
C GLY A 27 1.50 3.19 -10.96
N LEU A 28 0.83 2.61 -9.98
CA LEU A 28 0.39 1.22 -10.10
C LEU A 28 -0.79 1.14 -11.07
N THR A 29 -1.02 -0.05 -11.62
CA THR A 29 -2.16 -0.30 -12.51
C THR A 29 -3.20 -1.17 -11.83
N LEU A 30 -4.45 -0.90 -12.10
CA LEU A 30 -5.56 -1.70 -11.58
C LEU A 30 -5.64 -3.01 -12.36
N GLU A 31 -5.50 -4.13 -11.65
CA GLU A 31 -5.66 -5.46 -12.26
C GLU A 31 -7.09 -5.94 -12.17
N GLY A 32 -7.75 -5.72 -11.04
CA GLY A 32 -9.10 -6.18 -10.87
C GLY A 32 -9.74 -5.71 -9.59
N GLU A 33 -11.04 -5.90 -9.51
CA GLU A 33 -11.84 -5.55 -8.36
C GLU A 33 -12.94 -6.58 -8.22
N ALA A 34 -13.17 -7.07 -7.01
CA ALA A 34 -14.16 -8.12 -6.76
C ALA A 34 -14.70 -8.01 -5.34
N THR A 35 -15.94 -8.45 -5.17
CA THR A 35 -16.52 -8.61 -3.84
C THR A 35 -16.58 -10.09 -3.53
N VAL A 36 -16.07 -10.48 -2.37
CA VAL A 36 -16.07 -11.87 -1.91
C VAL A 36 -16.89 -11.99 -0.63
N GLU A 37 -17.54 -13.12 -0.46
CA GLU A 37 -18.34 -13.40 0.73
C GLU A 37 -18.57 -14.88 0.89
N GLY A 38 -19.03 -15.29 2.07
CA GLY A 38 -19.46 -16.64 2.34
C GLY A 38 -18.52 -17.43 3.23
N PRO A 39 -18.95 -18.66 3.58
CA PRO A 39 -18.22 -19.48 4.57
C PRO A 39 -16.81 -19.88 4.14
N ALA A 40 -16.60 -20.13 2.86
CA ALA A 40 -15.27 -20.53 2.36
C ALA A 40 -14.25 -19.43 2.57
N VAL A 41 -14.64 -18.17 2.30
CA VAL A 41 -13.76 -17.02 2.53
C VAL A 41 -13.48 -16.86 4.01
N GLY A 42 -14.52 -16.94 4.84
CA GLY A 42 -14.36 -16.84 6.29
C GLY A 42 -13.43 -17.92 6.84
N ALA A 43 -13.60 -19.16 6.38
CA ALA A 43 -12.74 -20.26 6.79
C ALA A 43 -11.28 -20.00 6.41
N LEU A 44 -11.07 -19.44 5.22
CA LEU A 44 -9.72 -19.14 4.73
C LEU A 44 -8.99 -18.13 5.61
N ILE A 45 -9.69 -17.08 6.03
CA ILE A 45 -9.05 -15.98 6.76
C ILE A 45 -9.35 -15.98 8.26
N GLY A 46 -10.10 -16.96 8.74
CA GLY A 46 -10.36 -17.12 10.17
C GLY A 46 -11.38 -16.14 10.74
N LEU A 47 -12.35 -15.73 9.93
CA LEU A 47 -13.42 -14.84 10.37
C LEU A 47 -14.76 -15.43 10.01
N SER A 48 -15.83 -14.97 10.69
CA SER A 48 -17.20 -15.40 10.42
C SER A 48 -17.94 -14.36 9.60
N GLU A 49 -18.85 -14.83 8.73
CA GLU A 49 -19.75 -13.95 8.00
C GLU A 49 -19.04 -12.82 7.25
N VAL A 50 -18.04 -13.20 6.44
CA VAL A 50 -17.20 -12.24 5.72
C VAL A 50 -17.90 -11.74 4.47
N LYS A 51 -17.84 -10.42 4.27
CA LYS A 51 -18.11 -9.77 2.99
C LYS A 51 -17.10 -8.65 2.84
N ALA A 52 -16.31 -8.67 1.77
CA ALA A 52 -15.26 -7.69 1.54
C ALA A 52 -15.13 -7.38 0.05
N THR A 53 -14.74 -6.15 -0.25
CA THR A 53 -14.39 -5.74 -1.61
C THR A 53 -12.87 -5.67 -1.70
N LEU A 54 -12.32 -6.35 -2.70
CA LEU A 54 -10.88 -6.45 -2.94
C LEU A 54 -10.51 -5.68 -4.20
N VAL A 55 -9.43 -4.92 -4.12
CA VAL A 55 -8.83 -4.26 -5.27
C VAL A 55 -7.41 -4.76 -5.39
N THR A 56 -7.02 -5.22 -6.58
CA THR A 56 -5.66 -5.68 -6.84
C THR A 56 -4.97 -4.69 -7.77
N LEU A 57 -3.82 -4.20 -7.34
CA LEU A 57 -3.00 -3.25 -8.09
C LEU A 57 -1.63 -3.89 -8.35
N ARG A 58 -1.02 -3.57 -9.50
CA ARG A 58 0.26 -4.17 -9.89
C ARG A 58 1.27 -3.10 -10.28
N THR A 59 2.52 -3.36 -9.91
CA THR A 59 3.67 -2.64 -10.45
C THR A 59 3.97 -3.15 -11.86
N PRO A 60 4.78 -2.43 -12.66
CA PRO A 60 5.14 -2.91 -14.00
C PRO A 60 5.79 -4.29 -14.03
N ASP A 61 6.55 -4.66 -12.99
CA ASP A 61 7.17 -5.99 -12.91
C ASP A 61 6.27 -7.05 -12.26
N GLY A 62 5.00 -6.71 -11.99
CA GLY A 62 4.01 -7.70 -11.57
C GLY A 62 3.86 -7.91 -10.06
N GLN A 63 4.52 -7.10 -9.23
CA GLN A 63 4.33 -7.17 -7.78
C GLN A 63 2.99 -6.56 -7.41
N GLY A 64 2.31 -7.12 -6.40
CA GLY A 64 0.95 -6.76 -6.08
C GLY A 64 0.77 -6.00 -4.78
N VAL A 65 -0.16 -5.07 -4.79
CA VAL A 65 -0.76 -4.50 -3.59
C VAL A 65 -2.24 -4.80 -3.67
N GLU A 66 -2.76 -5.49 -2.65
CA GLU A 66 -4.19 -5.76 -2.56
C GLU A 66 -4.79 -4.86 -1.49
N LEU A 67 -5.91 -4.22 -1.80
CA LEU A 67 -6.64 -3.38 -0.87
C LEU A 67 -7.97 -4.06 -0.55
N ASP A 68 -8.25 -4.27 0.74
CA ASP A 68 -9.50 -4.90 1.16
C ASP A 68 -10.31 -3.95 2.02
N LYS A 69 -11.56 -3.74 1.62
CA LYS A 69 -12.56 -3.06 2.43
C LYS A 69 -13.50 -4.11 2.98
N PHE A 70 -13.51 -4.28 4.31
CA PHE A 70 -14.42 -5.21 4.97
C PHE A 70 -15.76 -4.54 5.22
N HIS A 71 -16.82 -5.11 4.64
CA HIS A 71 -18.19 -4.66 4.90
C HIS A 71 -18.70 -5.34 6.17
N THR A 72 -18.34 -6.62 6.34
CA THR A 72 -18.62 -7.39 7.56
C THR A 72 -17.57 -8.51 7.71
N PRO A 73 -17.03 -8.76 8.90
CA PRO A 73 -17.04 -7.82 10.02
C PRO A 73 -16.25 -6.56 9.69
N VAL A 74 -16.62 -5.43 10.26
CA VAL A 74 -15.92 -4.17 9.95
C VAL A 74 -14.48 -4.24 10.41
N ALA A 75 -13.61 -3.51 9.71
CA ALA A 75 -12.19 -3.48 10.03
C ALA A 75 -11.95 -2.98 11.47
N VAL A 76 -10.96 -3.57 12.12
CA VAL A 76 -10.58 -3.16 13.47
C VAL A 76 -9.34 -2.26 13.40
N ARG A 77 -9.29 -1.29 14.30
CA ARG A 77 -8.14 -0.40 14.41
C ARG A 77 -7.15 -1.01 15.40
N SER A 78 -5.96 -1.35 14.91
CA SER A 78 -4.94 -2.02 15.71
C SER A 78 -3.93 -1.06 16.35
N GLY A 79 -4.01 0.23 16.01
CA GLY A 79 -3.08 1.23 16.54
C GLY A 79 -3.43 2.62 16.01
N PRO A 80 -2.65 3.65 16.38
CA PRO A 80 -2.91 5.00 15.88
C PRO A 80 -2.66 5.07 14.38
N GLU A 81 -3.48 5.90 13.70
CA GLU A 81 -3.38 6.09 12.25
C GLU A 81 -2.02 6.62 11.82
N SER A 82 -1.44 7.47 12.65
CA SER A 82 -0.14 8.08 12.34
C SER A 82 1.00 7.44 13.13
N ALA A 83 0.96 6.12 13.31
CA ALA A 83 2.01 5.39 14.02
C ALA A 83 3.39 5.70 13.40
N PRO A 84 4.43 5.85 14.25
CA PRO A 84 5.77 6.12 13.73
C PRO A 84 6.34 4.93 12.99
N VAL A 85 7.36 5.17 12.18
CA VAL A 85 7.95 4.14 11.33
C VAL A 85 8.56 2.99 12.14
N ASN A 86 8.85 3.19 13.41
CA ASN A 86 9.40 2.15 14.28
C ASN A 86 8.34 1.42 15.13
N ALA A 87 7.06 1.61 14.86
CA ALA A 87 6.03 0.80 15.48
C ALA A 87 6.14 -0.64 14.99
N LEU A 88 5.86 -1.60 15.86
CA LEU A 88 5.99 -3.01 15.50
C LEU A 88 5.04 -3.40 14.37
N GLY A 89 5.50 -4.31 13.52
CA GLY A 89 4.74 -4.86 12.40
C GLY A 89 5.20 -4.33 11.05
N LEU A 90 4.41 -4.63 10.03
CA LEU A 90 4.68 -4.08 8.69
C LEU A 90 4.51 -2.58 8.75
N ARG A 91 5.53 -1.83 8.27
CA ARG A 91 5.52 -0.38 8.42
C ARG A 91 5.48 0.35 7.09
N ARG A 92 6.14 -0.16 6.07
CA ARG A 92 6.17 0.54 4.79
C ARG A 92 6.16 -0.40 3.62
N ILE A 93 5.73 0.13 2.48
CA ILE A 93 5.93 -0.48 1.18
C ILE A 93 6.84 0.47 0.41
N MET A 94 7.94 -0.03 -0.13
CA MET A 94 8.90 0.79 -0.87
C MET A 94 8.83 0.46 -2.36
N PHE A 95 8.81 1.50 -3.18
CA PHE A 95 8.82 1.39 -4.63
C PHE A 95 10.05 2.06 -5.18
N GLU A 96 10.66 1.43 -6.17
CA GLU A 96 11.70 2.08 -6.95
C GLU A 96 11.01 2.91 -8.04
N VAL A 97 11.46 4.14 -8.22
CA VAL A 97 10.84 5.08 -9.17
C VAL A 97 11.94 5.79 -9.96
N ASP A 98 11.53 6.35 -11.09
CA ASP A 98 12.31 7.34 -11.81
C ASP A 98 11.79 8.72 -11.41
N GLU A 99 12.68 9.74 -11.46
CA GLU A 99 12.32 11.13 -11.21
C GLU A 99 11.58 11.31 -9.87
N ILE A 100 12.23 10.90 -8.80
CA ILE A 100 11.64 10.86 -7.46
C ILE A 100 11.05 12.21 -7.03
N ASP A 101 11.69 13.32 -7.38
CA ASP A 101 11.19 14.64 -6.99
C ASP A 101 9.83 14.93 -7.64
N ALA A 102 9.65 14.52 -8.88
CA ALA A 102 8.36 14.66 -9.58
C ALA A 102 7.29 13.79 -8.93
N VAL A 103 7.64 12.56 -8.56
CA VAL A 103 6.71 11.65 -7.88
C VAL A 103 6.30 12.22 -6.53
N VAL A 104 7.26 12.66 -5.73
CA VAL A 104 6.98 13.26 -4.43
C VAL A 104 6.05 14.47 -4.59
N SER A 105 6.36 15.37 -5.52
CA SER A 105 5.55 16.55 -5.76
C SER A 105 4.11 16.19 -6.12
N ARG A 106 3.94 15.19 -6.99
CA ARG A 106 2.61 14.73 -7.40
C ARG A 106 1.84 14.14 -6.23
N MET A 107 2.50 13.33 -5.41
CA MET A 107 1.84 12.70 -4.26
C MET A 107 1.46 13.72 -3.20
N LEU A 108 2.28 14.75 -2.97
CA LEU A 108 1.93 15.83 -2.05
C LEU A 108 0.67 16.56 -2.52
N LYS A 109 0.51 16.75 -3.82
CA LYS A 109 -0.71 17.37 -4.38
C LYS A 109 -1.94 16.49 -4.16
N HIS A 110 -1.75 15.19 -4.02
CA HIS A 110 -2.84 14.24 -3.75
C HIS A 110 -3.04 14.00 -2.25
N GLY A 111 -2.50 14.86 -1.41
CA GLY A 111 -2.77 14.83 0.02
C GLY A 111 -1.79 14.02 0.87
N ALA A 112 -0.74 13.48 0.29
CA ALA A 112 0.29 12.81 1.07
C ALA A 112 1.15 13.83 1.81
N ASP A 113 1.73 13.42 2.94
CA ASP A 113 2.67 14.23 3.70
C ASP A 113 4.07 13.65 3.54
N LEU A 114 5.06 14.53 3.43
CA LEU A 114 6.45 14.10 3.39
C LEU A 114 6.94 13.87 4.82
N ILE A 115 7.33 12.62 5.12
CA ILE A 115 7.95 12.30 6.41
C ILE A 115 9.41 12.73 6.41
N GLY A 116 10.12 12.41 5.35
CA GLY A 116 11.52 12.80 5.21
C GLY A 116 12.10 12.34 3.89
N GLN A 117 13.28 12.86 3.58
CA GLN A 117 14.00 12.44 2.38
C GLN A 117 15.49 12.60 2.60
N MET A 118 16.27 11.80 1.85
CA MET A 118 17.71 11.87 1.95
C MET A 118 18.36 11.40 0.66
N ASN A 119 19.57 11.87 0.44
CA ASN A 119 20.45 11.39 -0.61
C ASN A 119 21.43 10.41 0.05
N TYR A 120 21.41 9.16 -0.42
CA TYR A 120 22.27 8.14 0.14
C TYR A 120 23.52 7.98 -0.75
N ASP A 121 24.61 8.55 -0.33
CA ASP A 121 25.94 8.36 -0.93
C ASP A 121 25.98 8.68 -2.44
N ASP A 122 25.16 9.60 -2.88
CA ASP A 122 24.97 9.97 -4.30
C ASP A 122 24.60 8.80 -5.21
N THR A 123 24.21 7.65 -4.64
CA THR A 123 23.77 6.48 -5.40
C THR A 123 22.26 6.36 -5.43
N TYR A 124 21.60 6.74 -4.33
CA TYR A 124 20.14 6.67 -4.23
C TYR A 124 19.58 7.94 -3.64
N GLN A 125 18.41 8.30 -4.12
CA GLN A 125 17.56 9.27 -3.44
C GLN A 125 16.38 8.54 -2.81
N LEU A 126 16.06 8.87 -1.57
CA LEU A 126 15.02 8.19 -0.80
C LEU A 126 14.02 9.22 -0.28
N ALA A 127 12.75 8.83 -0.23
CA ALA A 127 11.70 9.65 0.37
C ALA A 127 10.70 8.75 1.07
N TYR A 128 10.23 9.20 2.23
CA TYR A 128 9.16 8.53 2.97
C TYR A 128 7.94 9.45 2.97
N LEU A 129 6.79 8.89 2.58
CA LEU A 129 5.53 9.62 2.51
C LEU A 129 4.50 8.94 3.40
N ARG A 130 3.62 9.75 3.98
CA ARG A 130 2.45 9.23 4.68
C ARG A 130 1.22 9.52 3.83
N GLY A 131 0.53 8.48 3.44
CA GLY A 131 -0.66 8.54 2.60
C GLY A 131 -1.95 8.41 3.40
N PRO A 132 -3.07 8.11 2.69
CA PRO A 132 -4.36 7.93 3.34
C PRO A 132 -4.30 6.90 4.46
N GLU A 133 -5.04 7.16 5.53
CA GLU A 133 -5.14 6.27 6.69
C GLU A 133 -3.79 5.97 7.35
N GLY A 134 -2.82 6.85 7.13
CA GLY A 134 -1.53 6.75 7.77
C GLY A 134 -0.54 5.79 7.14
N ILE A 135 -0.85 5.23 5.97
CA ILE A 135 0.05 4.30 5.31
C ILE A 135 1.40 4.97 5.01
N ILE A 136 2.48 4.26 5.25
CA ILE A 136 3.82 4.74 4.93
C ILE A 136 4.27 4.09 3.62
N VAL A 137 4.52 4.94 2.63
CA VAL A 137 5.07 4.53 1.34
C VAL A 137 6.43 5.19 1.18
N ALA A 138 7.43 4.39 0.85
CA ALA A 138 8.76 4.91 0.60
C ALA A 138 9.07 4.80 -0.88
N LEU A 139 9.88 5.73 -1.34
CA LEU A 139 10.33 5.80 -2.73
C LEU A 139 11.84 5.78 -2.77
N ALA A 140 12.38 5.12 -3.77
CA ALA A 140 13.82 5.07 -3.99
C ALA A 140 14.09 5.28 -5.48
N GLU A 141 15.01 6.17 -5.78
CA GLU A 141 15.51 6.34 -7.13
C GLU A 141 16.98 6.03 -7.16
N GLN A 142 17.41 5.14 -8.07
CA GLN A 142 18.82 4.84 -8.27
C GLN A 142 19.41 5.88 -9.21
N LEU A 143 20.44 6.57 -8.74
CA LEU A 143 21.05 7.68 -9.47
C LEU A 143 22.22 7.23 -10.34
N LYS A 144 22.79 6.06 -10.04
CA LYS A 144 23.95 5.54 -10.78
C LYS A 144 23.85 4.05 -11.01
#